data_9f3fbbc001fa3bd4461b64960ed8b1bb
#
_entry.id   9f3fbbc001fa3bd4461b64960ed8b1bb
#
_cell.length_a   1.000
_cell.length_b   1.000
_cell.length_c   1.000
_cell.angle_alpha   90.00
_cell.angle_beta   90.00
_cell.angle_gamma   90.00
#
_symmetry.space_group_name_H-M   'P 1'
#
loop_
_entity.id
_entity.type
_entity.pdbx_description
1 polymer ?
#
loop_
_entity_poly.entity_id
_entity_poly.type
_entity_poly.pdbx_seq_one_letter_code
_entity_poly.pdbx_strand_id
1 'polypeptide(L)'
;MAVYLHEEDLPAGVLGAGPLAVDTETMGLITPRDRLCLVQISDGGGDEHLVRFGPGSAYDAPNLKAALADPARVKLYHFARFDLAALEHYLGIEAGPVFCTKIASKLVRTYTDRHGLKDLVRELLGKEISKQQQSSDWGGPELSDAQREYAASDVRYLHAMYAILTERLAREHRTDAAAAAFAYLPHRARLDLLGWADKDIFSHES
;
A
#
# COMPACT_ATOMS: atom_id res chain seq x y z
N MET A 1 -2.21 18.02 9.82
CA MET A 1 -1.61 16.79 9.32
C MET A 1 -0.21 16.72 9.90
N ALA A 2 0.03 15.75 10.76
CA ALA A 2 1.34 15.51 11.35
C ALA A 2 1.88 14.15 10.84
N VAL A 3 3.20 14.06 10.69
CA VAL A 3 3.89 12.81 10.31
C VAL A 3 4.63 12.31 11.55
N TYR A 4 4.24 11.13 12.02
CA TYR A 4 4.82 10.48 13.19
C TYR A 4 5.70 9.32 12.77
N LEU A 5 6.93 9.27 13.25
CA LEU A 5 7.83 8.13 13.07
C LEU A 5 7.83 7.29 14.35
N HIS A 6 7.62 6.00 14.18
CA HIS A 6 7.64 4.99 15.24
C HIS A 6 8.69 3.95 14.92
N GLU A 7 9.38 3.43 15.94
CA GLU A 7 10.33 2.34 15.77
C GLU A 7 9.65 1.02 16.13
N GLU A 8 9.74 0.05 15.23
CA GLU A 8 9.33 -1.36 15.35
C GLU A 8 7.81 -1.61 15.48
N ASP A 9 6.99 -0.72 16.02
CA ASP A 9 5.52 -0.90 16.14
C ASP A 9 4.78 0.44 16.26
N LEU A 10 3.47 0.40 16.09
CA LEU A 10 2.58 1.51 16.36
C LEU A 10 2.25 1.58 17.87
N PRO A 11 2.13 2.78 18.46
CA PRO A 11 1.49 2.92 19.75
C PRO A 11 0.03 2.43 19.71
N ALA A 12 -0.43 1.83 20.81
CA ALA A 12 -1.81 1.37 20.89
C ALA A 12 -2.81 2.54 20.80
N GLY A 13 -3.88 2.36 20.03
CA GLY A 13 -4.99 3.30 19.95
C GLY A 13 -4.73 4.58 19.17
N VAL A 14 -3.66 4.67 18.38
CA VAL A 14 -3.36 5.86 17.55
C VAL A 14 -4.20 5.95 16.28
N LEU A 15 -4.76 4.84 15.83
CA LEU A 15 -5.60 4.79 14.64
C LEU A 15 -7.08 4.86 15.02
N GLY A 16 -7.81 5.78 14.41
CA GLY A 16 -9.27 5.86 14.46
C GLY A 16 -9.94 4.72 13.71
N ALA A 17 -11.27 4.72 13.67
CA ALA A 17 -12.06 3.72 12.94
C ALA A 17 -12.06 3.97 11.42
N GLY A 18 -12.47 2.97 10.63
CA GLY A 18 -12.62 3.06 9.18
C GLY A 18 -11.48 2.41 8.38
N PRO A 19 -11.45 2.64 7.05
CA PRO A 19 -10.40 2.12 6.19
C PRO A 19 -9.00 2.61 6.59
N LEU A 20 -7.98 1.83 6.25
CA LEU A 20 -6.58 2.20 6.48
C LEU A 20 -5.87 2.37 5.14
N ALA A 21 -5.28 3.52 4.89
CA ALA A 21 -4.34 3.73 3.80
C ALA A 21 -2.99 3.13 4.21
N VAL A 22 -2.39 2.32 3.35
CA VAL A 22 -1.15 1.59 3.64
C VAL A 22 -0.22 1.63 2.44
N ASP A 23 1.07 1.75 2.69
CA ASP A 23 2.14 1.62 1.72
C ASP A 23 3.38 1.03 2.40
N THR A 24 4.36 0.55 1.63
CA THR A 24 5.58 -0.05 2.16
C THR A 24 6.82 0.38 1.39
N GLU A 25 7.93 0.58 2.13
CA GLU A 25 9.24 0.80 1.52
C GLU A 25 10.20 -0.34 1.91
N THR A 26 10.91 -0.82 0.91
CA THR A 26 11.88 -1.91 1.04
C THR A 26 13.25 -1.49 0.49
N MET A 27 14.29 -2.27 0.72
CA MET A 27 15.62 -2.02 0.16
C MET A 27 15.71 -2.25 -1.36
N GLY A 28 14.66 -2.77 -1.99
CA GLY A 28 14.58 -3.04 -3.42
C GLY A 28 13.27 -3.74 -3.78
N LEU A 29 13.20 -4.37 -4.95
CA LEU A 29 11.93 -4.89 -5.50
C LEU A 29 11.77 -6.41 -5.38
N ILE A 30 12.74 -7.13 -4.83
CA ILE A 30 12.69 -8.58 -4.68
C ILE A 30 12.42 -8.90 -3.20
N THR A 31 11.16 -9.07 -2.86
CA THR A 31 10.67 -9.18 -1.48
C THR A 31 11.49 -10.13 -0.59
N PRO A 32 11.81 -11.39 -0.97
CA PRO A 32 12.56 -12.28 -0.08
C PRO A 32 14.02 -11.85 0.15
N ARG A 33 14.59 -11.00 -0.72
CA ARG A 33 15.97 -10.50 -0.62
C ARG A 33 16.04 -9.12 0.03
N ASP A 34 15.10 -8.26 -0.35
CA ASP A 34 15.16 -6.82 -0.07
C ASP A 34 14.24 -6.51 1.12
N ARG A 35 14.85 -6.35 2.31
CA ARG A 35 14.11 -6.25 3.57
C ARG A 35 13.09 -5.11 3.58
N LEU A 36 11.99 -5.31 4.30
CA LEU A 36 11.02 -4.28 4.65
C LEU A 36 11.67 -3.27 5.60
N CYS A 37 11.61 -2.00 5.27
CA CYS A 37 12.22 -0.89 6.02
C CYS A 37 11.17 0.01 6.68
N LEU A 38 10.04 0.22 6.02
CA LEU A 38 9.03 1.16 6.48
C LEU A 38 7.64 0.66 6.10
N VAL A 39 6.67 0.84 6.99
CA VAL A 39 5.25 0.72 6.71
C VAL A 39 4.61 2.07 7.01
N GLN A 40 3.96 2.66 6.02
CA GLN A 40 3.18 3.86 6.16
C GLN A 40 1.72 3.48 6.39
N ILE A 41 1.05 4.15 7.32
CA ILE A 41 -0.35 3.91 7.62
C ILE A 41 -1.07 5.21 8.01
N SER A 42 -2.30 5.39 7.52
CA SER A 42 -3.18 6.48 7.91
C SER A 42 -4.64 6.00 7.95
N ASP A 43 -5.40 6.51 8.89
CA ASP A 43 -6.84 6.25 9.01
C ASP A 43 -7.71 7.33 8.30
N GLY A 44 -7.07 8.30 7.65
CA GLY A 44 -7.75 9.42 6.98
C GLY A 44 -8.14 10.56 7.92
N GLY A 45 -7.81 10.49 9.21
CA GLY A 45 -8.05 11.54 10.19
C GLY A 45 -7.11 12.75 10.06
N GLY A 46 -6.14 12.68 9.15
CA GLY A 46 -5.23 13.78 8.84
C GLY A 46 -3.81 13.57 9.35
N ASP A 47 -3.55 12.50 10.08
CA ASP A 47 -2.20 12.14 10.53
C ASP A 47 -1.70 10.92 9.79
N GLU A 48 -0.40 10.90 9.49
CA GLU A 48 0.31 9.80 8.87
C GLU A 48 1.31 9.19 9.88
N HIS A 49 1.27 7.87 10.02
CA HIS A 49 2.18 7.13 10.88
C HIS A 49 3.15 6.30 10.03
N LEU A 50 4.43 6.42 10.32
CA LEU A 50 5.51 5.69 9.68
C LEU A 50 6.10 4.72 10.71
N VAL A 51 6.02 3.42 10.45
CA VAL A 51 6.63 2.39 11.31
C VAL A 51 7.89 1.90 10.66
N ARG A 52 9.03 2.20 11.28
CA ARG A 52 10.36 1.85 10.77
C ARG A 52 10.86 0.55 11.38
N PHE A 53 11.44 -0.28 10.52
CA PHE A 53 12.12 -1.51 10.88
C PHE A 53 13.61 -1.41 10.58
N GLY A 54 14.43 -1.46 11.63
CA GLY A 54 15.88 -1.37 11.52
C GLY A 54 16.55 -2.66 10.98
N PRO A 55 17.86 -2.62 10.70
CA PRO A 55 18.61 -3.83 10.42
C PRO A 55 18.55 -4.81 11.61
N GLY A 56 18.19 -6.07 11.34
CA GLY A 56 18.02 -7.09 12.37
C GLY A 56 16.72 -7.04 13.13
N SER A 57 15.74 -6.24 12.68
CA SER A 57 14.37 -6.25 13.22
C SER A 57 13.80 -7.66 13.28
N ALA A 58 13.15 -8.00 14.38
CA ALA A 58 12.38 -9.24 14.53
C ALA A 58 10.99 -9.14 13.89
N TYR A 59 10.61 -7.94 13.42
CA TYR A 59 9.26 -7.65 12.91
C TYR A 59 8.14 -8.04 13.88
N ASP A 60 8.40 -7.90 15.18
CA ASP A 60 7.40 -8.11 16.24
C ASP A 60 6.64 -6.80 16.47
N ALA A 61 5.61 -6.58 15.68
CA ALA A 61 4.82 -5.35 15.65
C ALA A 61 3.34 -5.66 15.96
N PRO A 62 2.97 -6.02 17.19
CA PRO A 62 1.64 -6.52 17.51
C PRO A 62 0.50 -5.54 17.19
N ASN A 63 0.69 -4.25 17.43
CA ASN A 63 -0.34 -3.24 17.16
C ASN A 63 -0.52 -3.01 15.64
N LEU A 64 0.59 -2.90 14.90
CA LEU A 64 0.56 -2.77 13.45
C LEU A 64 -0.05 -4.03 12.81
N LYS A 65 0.38 -5.22 13.22
CA LYS A 65 -0.16 -6.50 12.72
C LYS A 65 -1.66 -6.61 12.99
N ALA A 66 -2.12 -6.28 14.19
CA ALA A 66 -3.53 -6.30 14.53
C ALA A 66 -4.35 -5.34 13.66
N ALA A 67 -3.86 -4.13 13.40
CA ALA A 67 -4.54 -3.16 12.54
C ALA A 67 -4.62 -3.63 11.08
N LEU A 68 -3.53 -4.18 10.55
CA LEU A 68 -3.45 -4.64 9.15
C LEU A 68 -4.22 -5.94 8.90
N ALA A 69 -4.28 -6.85 9.86
CA ALA A 69 -4.99 -8.13 9.74
C ALA A 69 -6.48 -8.03 10.13
N ASP A 70 -6.97 -6.90 10.62
CA ASP A 70 -8.37 -6.70 11.01
C ASP A 70 -9.32 -6.89 9.81
N PRO A 71 -10.15 -7.95 9.76
CA PRO A 71 -11.04 -8.22 8.62
C PRO A 71 -12.21 -7.24 8.51
N ALA A 72 -12.49 -6.44 9.55
CA ALA A 72 -13.54 -5.44 9.53
C ALA A 72 -13.09 -4.12 8.85
N ARG A 73 -11.80 -3.95 8.60
CA ARG A 73 -11.23 -2.71 8.06
C ARG A 73 -10.63 -2.93 6.68
N VAL A 74 -11.11 -2.22 5.67
CA VAL A 74 -10.51 -2.22 4.33
C VAL A 74 -9.15 -1.55 4.36
N LYS A 75 -8.13 -2.19 3.76
CA LYS A 75 -6.81 -1.61 3.54
C LYS A 75 -6.72 -1.06 2.12
N LEU A 76 -6.40 0.23 2.02
CA LEU A 76 -6.29 0.99 0.78
C LEU A 76 -4.84 1.04 0.36
N TYR A 77 -4.53 0.57 -0.84
CA TYR A 77 -3.18 0.55 -1.40
C TYR A 77 -3.14 1.21 -2.77
N HIS A 78 -1.93 1.59 -3.18
CA HIS A 78 -1.64 1.86 -4.58
C HIS A 78 -0.63 0.84 -5.11
N PHE A 79 -1.07 -0.14 -5.93
CA PHE A 79 -0.29 -1.31 -6.37
C PHE A 79 -0.09 -2.38 -5.26
N ALA A 80 -1.14 -2.67 -4.52
CA ALA A 80 -1.20 -3.58 -3.36
C ALA A 80 -0.43 -4.92 -3.46
N ARG A 81 -0.24 -5.46 -4.68
CA ARG A 81 0.47 -6.73 -4.91
C ARG A 81 1.84 -6.75 -4.26
N PHE A 82 2.60 -5.64 -4.37
CA PHE A 82 3.93 -5.52 -3.79
C PHE A 82 3.88 -5.45 -2.26
N ASP A 83 3.03 -4.56 -1.74
CA ASP A 83 2.89 -4.36 -0.30
C ASP A 83 2.42 -5.62 0.41
N LEU A 84 1.43 -6.31 -0.15
CA LEU A 84 0.91 -7.55 0.41
C LEU A 84 1.98 -8.65 0.47
N ALA A 85 2.85 -8.75 -0.55
CA ALA A 85 3.95 -9.70 -0.53
C ALA A 85 4.97 -9.34 0.58
N ALA A 86 5.31 -8.06 0.72
CA ALA A 86 6.22 -7.60 1.77
C ALA A 86 5.65 -7.83 3.17
N LEU A 87 4.37 -7.49 3.40
CA LEU A 87 3.69 -7.67 4.68
C LEU A 87 3.54 -9.16 5.03
N GLU A 88 3.19 -10.03 4.08
CA GLU A 88 3.11 -11.46 4.31
C GLU A 88 4.49 -12.05 4.65
N HIS A 89 5.53 -11.69 3.91
CA HIS A 89 6.87 -12.24 4.09
C HIS A 89 7.51 -11.81 5.41
N TYR A 90 7.45 -10.52 5.75
CA TYR A 90 8.17 -9.94 6.91
C TYR A 90 7.33 -9.90 8.18
N LEU A 91 6.05 -9.56 8.10
CA LEU A 91 5.17 -9.50 9.26
C LEU A 91 4.39 -10.79 9.51
N GLY A 92 4.37 -11.71 8.55
CA GLY A 92 3.67 -12.99 8.68
C GLY A 92 2.14 -12.86 8.76
N ILE A 93 1.57 -11.84 8.13
CA ILE A 93 0.13 -11.54 8.15
C ILE A 93 -0.46 -11.51 6.74
N GLU A 94 -1.74 -11.81 6.63
CA GLU A 94 -2.57 -11.49 5.47
C GLU A 94 -3.28 -10.16 5.72
N ALA A 95 -2.81 -9.10 5.05
CA ALA A 95 -3.31 -7.75 5.23
C ALA A 95 -4.51 -7.45 4.32
N GLY A 96 -5.70 -7.83 4.76
CA GLY A 96 -6.95 -7.65 4.03
C GLY A 96 -8.13 -7.32 4.95
N PRO A 97 -9.34 -7.04 4.39
CA PRO A 97 -9.68 -6.91 2.97
C PRO A 97 -8.99 -5.73 2.26
N VAL A 98 -8.79 -5.84 0.97
CA VAL A 98 -7.96 -4.94 0.15
C VAL A 98 -8.80 -4.12 -0.82
N PHE A 99 -8.44 -2.85 -1.01
CA PHE A 99 -8.81 -2.01 -2.15
C PHE A 99 -7.54 -1.46 -2.82
N CYS A 100 -7.36 -1.74 -4.10
CA CYS A 100 -6.20 -1.27 -4.86
C CYS A 100 -6.60 -0.14 -5.81
N THR A 101 -6.18 1.10 -5.53
CA THR A 101 -6.47 2.27 -6.35
C THR A 101 -5.93 2.16 -7.77
N LYS A 102 -4.79 1.48 -7.97
CA LYS A 102 -4.22 1.26 -9.32
C LYS A 102 -5.09 0.32 -10.15
N ILE A 103 -5.61 -0.78 -9.57
CA ILE A 103 -6.53 -1.69 -10.27
C ILE A 103 -7.86 -1.00 -10.53
N ALA A 104 -8.45 -0.33 -9.53
CA ALA A 104 -9.65 0.46 -9.72
C ALA A 104 -9.49 1.48 -10.86
N SER A 105 -8.36 2.20 -10.87
CA SER A 105 -8.02 3.15 -11.94
C SER A 105 -7.98 2.48 -13.32
N LYS A 106 -7.35 1.31 -13.44
CA LYS A 106 -7.31 0.57 -14.72
C LYS A 106 -8.71 0.17 -15.19
N LEU A 107 -9.57 -0.18 -14.25
CA LEU A 107 -10.96 -0.57 -14.57
C LEU A 107 -11.83 0.60 -15.00
N VAL A 108 -11.60 1.84 -14.52
CA VAL A 108 -12.50 2.98 -14.79
C VAL A 108 -11.90 4.08 -15.66
N ARG A 109 -10.57 4.11 -15.84
CA ARG A 109 -9.86 5.11 -16.65
C ARG A 109 -9.28 4.45 -17.89
N THR A 110 -10.14 3.86 -18.71
CA THR A 110 -9.77 3.09 -19.92
C THR A 110 -9.27 3.97 -21.09
N TYR A 111 -9.30 5.28 -20.94
CA TYR A 111 -8.82 6.27 -21.90
C TYR A 111 -7.32 6.62 -21.77
N THR A 112 -6.60 6.01 -20.83
CA THR A 112 -5.20 6.30 -20.54
C THR A 112 -4.47 5.11 -19.95
N ASP A 113 -3.16 5.02 -20.17
CA ASP A 113 -2.25 4.06 -19.50
C ASP A 113 -1.57 4.63 -18.25
N ARG A 114 -1.91 5.88 -17.87
CA ARG A 114 -1.31 6.56 -16.74
C ARG A 114 -2.06 6.24 -15.44
N HIS A 115 -1.69 5.13 -14.81
CA HIS A 115 -2.28 4.63 -13.56
C HIS A 115 -1.33 4.72 -12.37
N GLY A 116 -0.26 5.50 -12.45
CA GLY A 116 0.65 5.77 -11.32
C GLY A 116 0.02 6.70 -10.29
N LEU A 117 0.46 6.60 -9.02
CA LEU A 117 -0.09 7.40 -7.92
C LEU A 117 -0.08 8.90 -8.22
N LYS A 118 1.05 9.42 -8.70
CA LYS A 118 1.18 10.84 -9.07
C LYS A 118 0.16 11.26 -10.13
N ASP A 119 -0.07 10.44 -11.16
CA ASP A 119 -1.02 10.76 -12.21
C ASP A 119 -2.46 10.73 -11.69
N LEU A 120 -2.78 9.77 -10.80
CA LEU A 120 -4.09 9.70 -10.18
C LEU A 120 -4.35 10.91 -9.26
N VAL A 121 -3.40 11.22 -8.38
CA VAL A 121 -3.53 12.37 -7.45
C VAL A 121 -3.73 13.66 -8.23
N ARG A 122 -2.95 13.88 -9.29
CA ARG A 122 -3.09 15.06 -10.15
C ARG A 122 -4.45 15.12 -10.84
N GLU A 123 -4.89 14.03 -11.46
CA GLU A 123 -6.12 14.01 -12.24
C GLU A 123 -7.38 14.01 -11.38
N LEU A 124 -7.39 13.22 -10.29
CA LEU A 124 -8.60 13.06 -9.46
C LEU A 124 -8.74 14.14 -8.39
N LEU A 125 -7.61 14.66 -7.89
CA LEU A 125 -7.60 15.57 -6.73
C LEU A 125 -7.02 16.96 -7.06
N GLY A 126 -6.43 17.17 -8.24
CA GLY A 126 -5.78 18.43 -8.60
C GLY A 126 -4.55 18.75 -7.74
N LYS A 127 -3.90 17.73 -7.17
CA LYS A 127 -2.71 17.88 -6.31
C LYS A 127 -1.47 17.34 -7.02
N GLU A 128 -0.31 17.84 -6.61
CA GLU A 128 0.98 17.31 -7.08
C GLU A 128 1.70 16.61 -5.93
N ILE A 129 2.31 15.46 -6.24
CA ILE A 129 3.21 14.73 -5.33
C ILE A 129 4.58 14.53 -5.98
N SER A 130 5.63 14.56 -5.15
CA SER A 130 7.01 14.33 -5.59
C SER A 130 7.28 12.84 -5.76
N LYS A 131 8.19 12.48 -6.68
CA LYS A 131 8.76 11.12 -6.80
C LYS A 131 10.25 11.08 -6.43
N GLN A 132 10.80 12.17 -5.91
CA GLN A 132 12.24 12.31 -5.74
C GLN A 132 12.87 11.29 -4.79
N GLN A 133 12.10 10.80 -3.81
CA GLN A 133 12.59 9.84 -2.82
C GLN A 133 12.24 8.37 -3.14
N GLN A 134 11.54 8.10 -4.23
CA GLN A 134 11.11 6.74 -4.59
C GLN A 134 12.26 5.70 -4.64
N SER A 135 13.46 6.12 -5.01
CA SER A 135 14.65 5.27 -5.11
C SER A 135 15.68 5.59 -4.03
N SER A 136 15.29 6.21 -2.91
CA SER A 136 16.21 6.55 -1.83
C SER A 136 16.60 5.32 -1.01
N ASP A 137 17.67 5.43 -0.21
CA ASP A 137 18.07 4.39 0.73
C ASP A 137 17.13 4.38 1.94
N TRP A 138 16.14 3.51 1.91
CA TRP A 138 15.20 3.28 3.01
C TRP A 138 15.83 2.47 4.16
N GLY A 139 16.94 1.79 3.90
CA GLY A 139 17.67 0.97 4.87
C GLY A 139 18.67 1.76 5.74
N GLY A 140 18.84 3.05 5.48
CA GLY A 140 19.77 3.91 6.20
C GLY A 140 19.48 4.04 7.69
N PRO A 141 20.47 4.54 8.48
CA PRO A 141 20.33 4.63 9.94
C PRO A 141 19.24 5.64 10.38
N GLU A 142 18.97 6.65 9.56
CA GLU A 142 17.96 7.68 9.82
C GLU A 142 17.21 8.02 8.53
N LEU A 143 15.95 8.41 8.66
CA LEU A 143 15.17 8.95 7.57
C LEU A 143 15.22 10.48 7.58
N SER A 144 15.58 11.07 6.46
CA SER A 144 15.50 12.51 6.27
C SER A 144 14.05 13.00 6.29
N ASP A 145 13.84 14.30 6.57
CA ASP A 145 12.49 14.89 6.50
C ASP A 145 11.87 14.77 5.10
N ALA A 146 12.69 14.83 4.04
CA ALA A 146 12.22 14.61 2.67
C ALA A 146 11.73 13.18 2.43
N GLN A 147 12.38 12.17 3.01
CA GLN A 147 11.91 10.78 2.95
C GLN A 147 10.63 10.59 3.75
N ARG A 148 10.53 11.15 4.95
CA ARG A 148 9.33 11.08 5.79
C ARG A 148 8.12 11.72 5.09
N GLU A 149 8.29 12.91 4.52
CA GLU A 149 7.22 13.60 3.78
C GLU A 149 6.82 12.83 2.51
N TYR A 150 7.80 12.25 1.79
CA TYR A 150 7.52 11.40 0.64
C TYR A 150 6.66 10.19 1.05
N ALA A 151 7.12 9.41 2.03
CA ALA A 151 6.43 8.23 2.52
C ALA A 151 5.00 8.55 3.04
N ALA A 152 4.84 9.66 3.76
CA ALA A 152 3.54 10.15 4.20
C ALA A 152 2.62 10.50 3.01
N SER A 153 3.18 11.05 1.93
CA SER A 153 2.41 11.44 0.73
C SER A 153 1.81 10.24 0.00
N ASP A 154 2.41 9.05 0.09
CA ASP A 154 1.95 7.85 -0.61
C ASP A 154 0.65 7.28 0.01
N VAL A 155 0.38 7.55 1.29
CA VAL A 155 -0.88 7.16 1.96
C VAL A 155 -1.90 8.29 2.09
N ARG A 156 -1.45 9.55 2.12
CA ARG A 156 -2.24 10.76 2.40
C ARG A 156 -3.50 10.90 1.54
N TYR A 157 -3.43 10.51 0.29
CA TYR A 157 -4.49 10.74 -0.69
C TYR A 157 -5.34 9.51 -0.99
N LEU A 158 -5.01 8.34 -0.42
CA LEU A 158 -5.70 7.09 -0.77
C LEU A 158 -7.18 7.08 -0.39
N HIS A 159 -7.55 7.68 0.74
CA HIS A 159 -8.96 7.79 1.16
C HIS A 159 -9.82 8.61 0.18
N ALA A 160 -9.32 9.77 -0.25
CA ALA A 160 -10.02 10.61 -1.22
C ALA A 160 -10.16 9.89 -2.57
N MET A 161 -9.10 9.20 -3.03
CA MET A 161 -9.15 8.41 -4.25
C MET A 161 -10.07 7.20 -4.12
N TYR A 162 -10.12 6.55 -2.95
CA TYR A 162 -11.03 5.45 -2.66
C TYR A 162 -12.49 5.85 -2.89
N ALA A 163 -12.91 6.98 -2.34
CA ALA A 163 -14.27 7.49 -2.52
C ALA A 163 -14.62 7.71 -4.00
N ILE A 164 -13.74 8.44 -4.73
CA ILE A 164 -13.94 8.76 -6.15
C ILE A 164 -13.95 7.49 -7.03
N LEU A 165 -13.01 6.59 -6.79
CA LEU A 165 -12.86 5.37 -7.60
C LEU A 165 -14.00 4.38 -7.34
N THR A 166 -14.49 4.28 -6.11
CA THR A 166 -15.66 3.46 -5.75
C THR A 166 -16.91 3.94 -6.49
N GLU A 167 -17.16 5.27 -6.50
CA GLU A 167 -18.28 5.86 -7.25
C GLU A 167 -18.15 5.57 -8.76
N ARG A 168 -16.95 5.73 -9.34
CA ARG A 168 -16.69 5.44 -10.75
C ARG A 168 -16.90 3.96 -11.09
N LEU A 169 -16.43 3.04 -10.23
CA LEU A 169 -16.65 1.60 -10.42
C LEU A 169 -18.14 1.26 -10.45
N ALA A 170 -18.95 1.84 -9.56
CA ALA A 170 -20.40 1.66 -9.54
C ALA A 170 -21.05 2.20 -10.81
N ARG A 171 -20.69 3.42 -11.23
CA ARG A 171 -21.22 4.06 -12.45
C ARG A 171 -20.91 3.26 -13.72
N GLU A 172 -19.72 2.67 -13.80
CA GLU A 172 -19.27 1.86 -14.95
C GLU A 172 -19.70 0.38 -14.84
N HIS A 173 -20.47 0.00 -13.84
CA HIS A 173 -20.91 -1.38 -13.58
C HIS A 173 -19.75 -2.38 -13.45
N ARG A 174 -18.64 -1.96 -12.80
CA ARG A 174 -17.41 -2.75 -12.65
C ARG A 174 -17.09 -3.11 -11.20
N THR A 175 -18.00 -2.86 -10.27
CA THR A 175 -17.82 -3.12 -8.83
C THR A 175 -17.51 -4.58 -8.54
N ASP A 176 -18.25 -5.53 -9.13
CA ASP A 176 -18.07 -6.96 -8.87
C ASP A 176 -16.74 -7.47 -9.43
N ALA A 177 -16.35 -7.01 -10.63
CA ALA A 177 -15.06 -7.35 -11.23
C ALA A 177 -13.90 -6.81 -10.39
N ALA A 178 -14.03 -5.57 -9.87
CA ALA A 178 -13.04 -5.00 -8.98
C ALA A 178 -12.94 -5.75 -7.66
N ALA A 179 -14.09 -6.10 -7.05
CA ALA A 179 -14.14 -6.87 -5.80
C ALA A 179 -13.45 -8.24 -5.94
N ALA A 180 -13.72 -8.97 -7.04
CA ALA A 180 -13.06 -10.24 -7.35
C ALA A 180 -11.54 -10.07 -7.52
N ALA A 181 -11.10 -9.02 -8.23
CA ALA A 181 -9.69 -8.71 -8.41
C ALA A 181 -9.00 -8.37 -7.07
N PHE A 182 -9.66 -7.61 -6.21
CA PHE A 182 -9.13 -7.27 -4.88
C PHE A 182 -9.05 -8.50 -3.96
N ALA A 183 -10.06 -9.36 -3.97
CA ALA A 183 -10.05 -10.60 -3.21
C ALA A 183 -8.94 -11.57 -3.66
N TYR A 184 -8.53 -11.53 -4.92
CA TYR A 184 -7.44 -12.36 -5.43
C TYR A 184 -6.04 -11.81 -5.10
N LEU A 185 -5.88 -10.52 -4.78
CA LEU A 185 -4.57 -9.90 -4.57
C LEU A 185 -3.70 -10.58 -3.51
N PRO A 186 -4.19 -11.01 -2.32
CA PRO A 186 -3.37 -11.77 -1.38
C PRO A 186 -2.82 -13.06 -1.98
N HIS A 187 -3.64 -13.78 -2.74
CA HIS A 187 -3.20 -15.00 -3.44
C HIS A 187 -2.19 -14.70 -4.53
N ARG A 188 -2.35 -13.59 -5.27
CA ARG A 188 -1.37 -13.14 -6.27
C ARG A 188 -0.03 -12.77 -5.62
N ALA A 189 -0.05 -12.10 -4.48
CA ALA A 189 1.15 -11.78 -3.71
C ALA A 189 1.87 -13.04 -3.23
N ARG A 190 1.11 -14.03 -2.76
CA ARG A 190 1.65 -15.33 -2.36
C ARG A 190 2.28 -16.08 -3.53
N LEU A 191 1.71 -16.00 -4.74
CA LEU A 191 2.33 -16.57 -5.94
C LEU A 191 3.69 -15.90 -6.24
N ASP A 192 3.84 -14.59 -6.00
CA ASP A 192 5.12 -13.90 -6.16
C ASP A 192 6.18 -14.47 -5.21
N LEU A 193 5.82 -14.67 -3.94
CA LEU A 193 6.70 -15.26 -2.93
C LEU A 193 7.08 -16.71 -3.25
N LEU A 194 6.21 -17.45 -3.93
CA LEU A 194 6.43 -18.81 -4.38
C LEU A 194 7.22 -18.91 -5.70
N GLY A 195 7.63 -17.79 -6.30
CA GLY A 195 8.47 -17.75 -7.50
C GLY A 195 7.75 -17.55 -8.83
N TRP A 196 6.46 -17.17 -8.80
CA TRP A 196 5.67 -16.84 -10.02
C TRP A 196 5.54 -15.32 -10.25
N ALA A 197 6.50 -14.52 -9.76
CA ALA A 197 6.41 -13.06 -9.87
C ALA A 197 6.33 -12.56 -11.33
N ASP A 198 7.11 -13.17 -12.23
CA ASP A 198 7.21 -12.78 -13.65
C ASP A 198 6.29 -13.56 -14.57
N LYS A 199 5.42 -14.42 -14.02
CA LYS A 199 4.51 -15.25 -14.82
C LYS A 199 3.06 -14.89 -14.57
N ASP A 200 2.29 -14.81 -15.65
CA ASP A 200 0.83 -14.81 -15.59
C ASP A 200 0.33 -16.24 -15.76
N ILE A 201 -0.10 -16.85 -14.63
CA ILE A 201 -0.60 -18.23 -14.62
C ILE A 201 -1.92 -18.41 -15.40
N PHE A 202 -2.55 -17.32 -15.81
CA PHE A 202 -3.77 -17.32 -16.62
C PHE A 202 -3.49 -17.05 -18.10
N SER A 203 -2.23 -16.72 -18.48
CA SER A 203 -1.88 -16.52 -19.87
C SER A 203 -1.84 -17.87 -20.59
N HIS A 204 -2.30 -17.87 -21.86
CA HIS A 204 -2.11 -18.99 -22.76
C HIS A 204 -0.67 -18.91 -23.32
N GLU A 205 0.20 -19.77 -22.82
CA GLU A 205 1.55 -19.96 -23.40
C GLU A 205 1.46 -21.03 -24.47
N SER A 206 1.83 -20.69 -25.69
CA SER A 206 1.93 -21.62 -26.83
C SER A 206 3.32 -22.25 -26.90
#